data_aaecbfed60af47e917ec34ca20063013
#
_entry.id   aaecbfed60af47e917ec34ca20063013
#
_cell.length_a   1.000
_cell.length_b   1.000
_cell.length_c   1.000
_cell.angle_alpha   90.00
_cell.angle_beta   90.00
_cell.angle_gamma   90.00
#
_symmetry.space_group_name_H-M   'P 1'
#
loop_
_entity.id
_entity.type
_entity.pdbx_description
1 polymer ?
#
loop_
_entity_poly.entity_id
_entity_poly.type
_entity_poly.pdbx_seq_one_letter_code
_entity_poly.pdbx_strand_id
1 'polypeptide(L)'
;MKYFTKNFEDIKETQIIEKIDESQNSTSTYINDINYVSTDIRGNKYQITAKLAEIKIENSELMYLSDVVAFVFIKNKDTVKITSNFGKYNSKNYDTIFSENVIVTYPGHKITGEYLFFSFLSNLGTFTTNVVYAGEKTNLFADKIEMNLATKDTKIFMNDTGKKVLIEGTK
;
A
#
# COMPACT_ATOMS: atom_id res chain seq x y z
N MET A 1 9.53 2.50 38.41
CA MET A 1 9.88 2.02 37.06
C MET A 1 8.67 1.24 36.56
N LYS A 2 7.77 1.86 35.77
CA LYS A 2 6.53 1.22 35.29
C LYS A 2 6.78 0.76 33.87
N TYR A 3 6.77 -0.56 33.67
CA TYR A 3 6.82 -1.16 32.34
C TYR A 3 5.47 -0.98 31.65
N PHE A 4 5.42 -0.26 30.53
CA PHE A 4 4.28 -0.20 29.64
C PHE A 4 4.29 -1.46 28.77
N THR A 5 3.51 -2.46 29.15
CA THR A 5 3.14 -3.55 28.25
C THR A 5 2.06 -3.01 27.31
N LYS A 6 2.42 -2.86 26.03
CA LYS A 6 1.49 -2.52 24.96
C LYS A 6 0.68 -3.76 24.64
N ASN A 7 -0.58 -3.80 25.06
CA ASN A 7 -1.51 -4.86 24.68
C ASN A 7 -1.82 -4.73 23.19
N PHE A 8 -1.36 -5.72 22.42
CA PHE A 8 -1.74 -5.96 21.03
C PHE A 8 -2.94 -6.91 20.98
N GLU A 9 -4.04 -6.57 21.64
CA GLU A 9 -5.28 -7.31 21.52
C GLU A 9 -6.29 -6.49 20.74
N ASP A 10 -6.90 -7.17 19.75
CA ASP A 10 -8.02 -6.84 18.88
C ASP A 10 -7.66 -6.46 17.42
N ILE A 11 -6.99 -7.39 16.73
CA ILE A 11 -7.13 -7.52 15.28
C ILE A 11 -8.04 -8.72 15.03
N LYS A 12 -9.30 -8.49 14.68
CA LYS A 12 -10.18 -9.57 14.19
C LYS A 12 -9.80 -9.89 12.76
N GLU A 13 -9.05 -10.98 12.58
CA GLU A 13 -8.84 -11.63 11.29
C GLU A 13 -10.13 -12.33 10.85
N THR A 14 -10.69 -11.88 9.74
CA THR A 14 -11.70 -12.67 9.02
C THR A 14 -11.03 -13.20 7.76
N GLN A 15 -10.49 -14.41 7.85
CA GLN A 15 -9.99 -15.16 6.68
C GLN A 15 -11.16 -15.96 6.10
N ILE A 16 -11.46 -15.73 4.82
CA ILE A 16 -12.24 -16.67 4.02
C ILE A 16 -11.23 -17.44 3.19
N ILE A 17 -10.96 -18.70 3.61
CA ILE A 17 -10.11 -19.63 2.87
C ILE A 17 -11.02 -20.51 2.02
N GLU A 18 -10.97 -20.38 0.70
CA GLU A 18 -11.51 -21.38 -0.22
C GLU A 18 -10.42 -21.93 -1.16
N LYS A 19 -10.24 -23.24 -1.04
CA LYS A 19 -9.52 -24.20 -1.88
C LYS A 19 -7.99 -24.14 -1.94
N ILE A 20 -7.42 -25.07 -1.18
CA ILE A 20 -6.03 -25.53 -1.32
C ILE A 20 -6.01 -26.59 -2.43
N ASP A 21 -5.24 -26.34 -3.49
CA ASP A 21 -4.89 -27.35 -4.50
C ASP A 21 -3.61 -28.05 -4.02
N GLU A 22 -3.75 -29.31 -3.54
CA GLU A 22 -2.64 -30.13 -3.04
C GLU A 22 -1.85 -30.72 -4.22
N SER A 23 -0.86 -30.01 -4.76
CA SER A 23 0.20 -30.62 -5.55
C SER A 23 1.43 -30.86 -4.67
N GLN A 24 1.75 -32.11 -4.45
CA GLN A 24 2.87 -32.60 -3.63
C GLN A 24 4.21 -32.03 -4.13
N ASN A 25 5.01 -31.42 -3.22
CA ASN A 25 6.30 -30.75 -3.35
C ASN A 25 6.31 -29.24 -3.69
N SER A 26 5.26 -28.50 -3.44
CA SER A 26 5.29 -27.05 -3.59
C SER A 26 5.89 -26.41 -2.34
N THR A 27 6.94 -25.59 -2.53
CA THR A 27 7.53 -24.73 -1.49
C THR A 27 6.69 -23.47 -1.23
N SER A 28 5.54 -23.37 -1.89
CA SER A 28 4.62 -22.24 -1.83
C SER A 28 3.17 -22.70 -1.72
N THR A 29 2.36 -21.90 -1.02
CA THR A 29 0.90 -22.01 -0.99
C THR A 29 0.32 -20.90 -1.85
N TYR A 30 -0.66 -21.24 -2.71
CA TYR A 30 -1.36 -20.28 -3.57
C TYR A 30 -2.81 -20.14 -3.12
N ILE A 31 -3.28 -18.90 -3.00
CA ILE A 31 -4.65 -18.56 -2.59
C ILE A 31 -5.23 -17.61 -3.64
N ASN A 32 -6.40 -17.99 -4.21
CA ASN A 32 -7.12 -17.15 -5.16
C ASN A 32 -8.06 -16.18 -4.43
N ASP A 33 -8.29 -15.02 -5.03
CA ASP A 33 -9.31 -14.04 -4.63
C ASP A 33 -9.22 -13.65 -3.15
N ILE A 34 -8.01 -13.27 -2.70
CA ILE A 34 -7.82 -12.87 -1.31
C ILE A 34 -8.53 -11.54 -1.01
N ASN A 35 -9.03 -11.45 0.22
CA ASN A 35 -9.52 -10.22 0.80
C ASN A 35 -9.06 -10.15 2.26
N TYR A 36 -8.09 -9.30 2.52
CA TYR A 36 -7.51 -9.08 3.84
C TYR A 36 -7.92 -7.71 4.37
N VAL A 37 -8.30 -7.65 5.63
CA VAL A 37 -8.73 -6.41 6.31
C VAL A 37 -8.03 -6.31 7.64
N SER A 38 -7.42 -5.14 7.91
CA SER A 38 -6.91 -4.78 9.24
C SER A 38 -7.50 -3.45 9.70
N THR A 39 -7.64 -3.28 11.00
CA THR A 39 -8.14 -2.06 11.62
C THR A 39 -7.23 -1.69 12.79
N ASP A 40 -6.81 -0.42 12.86
CA ASP A 40 -6.01 0.08 13.97
C ASP A 40 -6.91 0.51 15.15
N ILE A 41 -6.27 0.77 16.32
CA ILE A 41 -6.96 1.21 17.54
C ILE A 41 -7.68 2.56 17.40
N ARG A 42 -7.38 3.35 16.37
CA ARG A 42 -8.01 4.64 16.07
C ARG A 42 -9.22 4.48 15.16
N GLY A 43 -9.50 3.25 14.69
CA GLY A 43 -10.58 2.93 13.78
C GLY A 43 -10.27 3.21 12.31
N ASN A 44 -8.99 3.41 11.95
CA ASN A 44 -8.57 3.41 10.55
C ASN A 44 -8.57 1.96 10.05
N LYS A 45 -9.02 1.77 8.80
CA LYS A 45 -9.12 0.45 8.19
C LYS A 45 -8.25 0.39 6.94
N TYR A 46 -7.53 -0.71 6.77
CA TYR A 46 -6.82 -1.07 5.56
C TYR A 46 -7.41 -2.35 5.00
N GLN A 47 -7.78 -2.33 3.74
CA GLN A 47 -8.29 -3.49 3.01
C GLN A 47 -7.43 -3.72 1.79
N ILE A 48 -6.96 -4.95 1.58
CA ILE A 48 -6.22 -5.36 0.39
C ILE A 48 -6.88 -6.59 -0.22
N THR A 49 -7.10 -6.53 -1.52
CA THR A 49 -7.60 -7.65 -2.33
C THR A 49 -6.63 -7.94 -3.44
N ALA A 50 -6.50 -9.21 -3.83
CA ALA A 50 -5.71 -9.62 -4.98
C ALA A 50 -6.30 -10.88 -5.59
N LYS A 51 -6.12 -11.06 -6.92
CA LYS A 51 -6.58 -12.27 -7.61
C LYS A 51 -5.81 -13.52 -7.19
N LEU A 52 -4.51 -13.37 -6.91
CA LEU A 52 -3.64 -14.46 -6.49
C LEU A 52 -2.71 -13.96 -5.38
N ALA A 53 -2.54 -14.78 -4.37
CA ALA A 53 -1.49 -14.65 -3.36
C ALA A 53 -0.62 -15.90 -3.35
N GLU A 54 0.70 -15.72 -3.35
CA GLU A 54 1.70 -16.75 -3.10
C GLU A 54 2.32 -16.53 -1.73
N ILE A 55 2.31 -17.55 -0.89
CA ILE A 55 2.97 -17.59 0.43
C ILE A 55 4.02 -18.68 0.39
N LYS A 56 5.29 -18.31 0.53
CA LYS A 56 6.39 -19.27 0.58
C LYS A 56 6.52 -19.86 1.99
N ILE A 57 6.71 -21.17 2.10
CA ILE A 57 6.84 -21.86 3.38
C ILE A 57 8.00 -21.31 4.21
N GLU A 58 9.11 -20.98 3.57
CA GLU A 58 10.31 -20.41 4.21
C GLU A 58 10.09 -19.00 4.80
N ASN A 59 9.03 -18.28 4.35
CA ASN A 59 8.71 -16.93 4.81
C ASN A 59 7.21 -16.69 4.78
N SER A 60 6.49 -17.33 5.69
CA SER A 60 5.03 -17.27 5.78
C SER A 60 4.47 -15.88 6.17
N GLU A 61 5.32 -14.95 6.61
CA GLU A 61 4.93 -13.57 6.91
C GLU A 61 4.77 -12.71 5.63
N LEU A 62 5.35 -13.15 4.51
CA LEU A 62 5.29 -12.43 3.24
C LEU A 62 4.29 -13.08 2.27
N MET A 63 3.38 -12.26 1.77
CA MET A 63 2.47 -12.61 0.68
C MET A 63 2.86 -11.85 -0.59
N TYR A 64 3.08 -12.58 -1.68
CA TYR A 64 3.31 -12.03 -3.02
C TYR A 64 1.97 -12.02 -3.76
N LEU A 65 1.53 -10.85 -4.18
CA LEU A 65 0.18 -10.59 -4.66
C LEU A 65 0.20 -10.22 -6.14
N SER A 66 -0.83 -10.63 -6.89
CA SER A 66 -1.05 -10.22 -8.28
C SER A 66 -2.44 -9.61 -8.44
N ASP A 67 -2.56 -8.62 -9.33
CA ASP A 67 -3.78 -7.84 -9.58
C ASP A 67 -4.34 -7.23 -8.28
N VAL A 68 -3.59 -6.30 -7.72
CA VAL A 68 -3.82 -5.79 -6.37
C VAL A 68 -4.73 -4.57 -6.38
N VAL A 69 -5.70 -4.56 -5.48
CA VAL A 69 -6.50 -3.37 -5.13
C VAL A 69 -6.52 -3.20 -3.62
N ALA A 70 -6.11 -2.04 -3.14
CA ALA A 70 -6.16 -1.71 -1.72
C ALA A 70 -6.97 -0.44 -1.46
N PHE A 71 -7.59 -0.37 -0.29
CA PHE A 71 -8.30 0.79 0.21
C PHE A 71 -7.78 1.15 1.60
N VAL A 72 -7.52 2.45 1.80
CA VAL A 72 -7.16 3.00 3.11
C VAL A 72 -8.29 3.92 3.56
N PHE A 73 -8.96 3.53 4.64
CA PHE A 73 -10.05 4.28 5.25
C PHE A 73 -9.52 4.95 6.52
N ILE A 74 -9.25 6.24 6.45
CA ILE A 74 -8.85 7.03 7.62
C ILE A 74 -10.10 7.71 8.17
N LYS A 75 -10.32 7.57 9.48
CA LYS A 75 -11.48 8.14 10.15
C LYS A 75 -11.63 9.64 9.83
N ASN A 76 -12.83 10.05 9.41
CA ASN A 76 -13.19 11.41 9.02
C ASN A 76 -12.33 11.97 7.85
N LYS A 77 -11.82 11.13 6.97
CA LYS A 77 -11.11 11.50 5.75
C LYS A 77 -11.63 10.72 4.55
N ASP A 78 -11.30 11.21 3.37
CA ASP A 78 -11.63 10.52 2.13
C ASP A 78 -10.87 9.21 2.02
N THR A 79 -11.51 8.23 1.38
CA THR A 79 -10.90 6.92 1.12
C THR A 79 -9.83 7.06 0.04
N VAL A 80 -8.67 6.50 0.31
CA VAL A 80 -7.59 6.35 -0.67
C VAL A 80 -7.69 4.96 -1.30
N LYS A 81 -7.71 4.90 -2.63
CA LYS A 81 -7.65 3.66 -3.40
C LYS A 81 -6.26 3.52 -4.02
N ILE A 82 -5.67 2.33 -3.92
CA ILE A 82 -4.38 1.96 -4.51
C ILE A 82 -4.61 0.77 -5.44
N THR A 83 -4.03 0.79 -6.63
CA THR A 83 -4.02 -0.36 -7.56
C THR A 83 -2.61 -0.59 -8.08
N SER A 84 -2.24 -1.85 -8.36
CA SER A 84 -0.98 -2.23 -8.99
C SER A 84 -1.08 -3.62 -9.62
N ASN A 85 -0.13 -3.96 -10.51
CA ASN A 85 -0.04 -5.32 -11.04
C ASN A 85 0.41 -6.31 -9.97
N PHE A 86 1.39 -5.92 -9.13
CA PHE A 86 1.94 -6.77 -8.09
C PHE A 86 1.97 -6.06 -6.75
N GLY A 87 2.01 -6.88 -5.68
CA GLY A 87 2.19 -6.42 -4.32
C GLY A 87 3.03 -7.40 -3.51
N LYS A 88 3.73 -6.89 -2.50
CA LYS A 88 4.38 -7.68 -1.46
C LYS A 88 3.92 -7.17 -0.12
N TYR A 89 3.06 -7.94 0.54
CA TYR A 89 2.49 -7.60 1.83
C TYR A 89 3.21 -8.36 2.95
N ASN A 90 3.50 -7.68 4.03
CA ASN A 90 4.07 -8.27 5.24
C ASN A 90 3.01 -8.28 6.35
N SER A 91 2.55 -9.47 6.76
CA SER A 91 1.52 -9.64 7.78
C SER A 91 1.97 -9.27 9.19
N LYS A 92 3.28 -9.21 9.46
CA LYS A 92 3.83 -8.87 10.77
C LYS A 92 3.80 -7.39 11.10
N ASN A 93 4.05 -6.52 10.11
CA ASN A 93 4.13 -5.07 10.30
C ASN A 93 3.14 -4.30 9.41
N TYR A 94 2.33 -5.00 8.60
CA TYR A 94 1.33 -4.43 7.67
C TYR A 94 1.93 -3.53 6.57
N ASP A 95 3.24 -3.60 6.34
CA ASP A 95 3.87 -2.87 5.26
C ASP A 95 3.58 -3.55 3.93
N THR A 96 3.32 -2.74 2.92
CA THR A 96 3.04 -3.22 1.57
C THR A 96 3.90 -2.50 0.56
N ILE A 97 4.54 -3.24 -0.34
CA ILE A 97 5.18 -2.70 -1.54
C ILE A 97 4.24 -3.02 -2.70
N PHE A 98 3.74 -1.99 -3.36
CA PHE A 98 3.04 -2.10 -4.64
C PHE A 98 4.04 -1.85 -5.76
N SER A 99 3.96 -2.62 -6.83
CA SER A 99 4.87 -2.48 -7.97
C SER A 99 4.17 -2.71 -9.30
N GLU A 100 4.69 -2.05 -10.31
CA GLU A 100 4.22 -2.00 -11.68
C GLU A 100 2.81 -1.41 -11.84
N ASN A 101 2.73 -0.35 -12.62
CA ASN A 101 1.48 0.39 -12.86
C ASN A 101 0.77 0.82 -11.57
N VAL A 102 1.53 1.34 -10.63
CA VAL A 102 0.96 1.79 -9.35
C VAL A 102 0.15 3.06 -9.56
N ILE A 103 -1.12 3.02 -9.15
CA ILE A 103 -2.03 4.16 -9.20
C ILE A 103 -2.65 4.36 -7.83
N VAL A 104 -2.52 5.57 -7.28
CA VAL A 104 -3.23 6.00 -6.08
C VAL A 104 -4.23 7.08 -6.46
N THR A 105 -5.46 6.92 -6.02
CA THR A 105 -6.54 7.91 -6.24
C THR A 105 -7.24 8.25 -4.94
N TYR A 106 -7.53 9.53 -4.78
CA TYR A 106 -8.47 10.07 -3.79
C TYR A 106 -9.12 11.33 -4.40
N PRO A 107 -10.25 11.85 -3.88
CA PRO A 107 -11.02 12.89 -4.55
C PRO A 107 -10.18 14.08 -5.04
N GLY A 108 -10.24 14.35 -6.36
CA GLY A 108 -9.49 15.42 -7.01
C GLY A 108 -8.00 15.16 -7.27
N HIS A 109 -7.47 13.98 -6.91
CA HIS A 109 -6.04 13.70 -6.97
C HIS A 109 -5.72 12.30 -7.46
N LYS A 110 -4.68 12.18 -8.27
CA LYS A 110 -4.13 10.92 -8.77
C LYS A 110 -2.61 10.95 -8.70
N ILE A 111 -2.00 9.87 -8.20
CA ILE A 111 -0.55 9.69 -8.25
C ILE A 111 -0.28 8.39 -9.01
N THR A 112 0.66 8.41 -9.93
CA THR A 112 1.14 7.22 -10.64
C THR A 112 2.65 7.09 -10.46
N GLY A 113 3.16 5.86 -10.50
CA GLY A 113 4.59 5.55 -10.42
C GLY A 113 4.81 4.05 -10.56
N GLU A 114 6.08 3.63 -10.53
CA GLU A 114 6.43 2.21 -10.66
C GLU A 114 6.39 1.46 -9.32
N TYR A 115 6.70 2.16 -8.23
CA TYR A 115 6.75 1.57 -6.89
C TYR A 115 6.10 2.49 -5.88
N LEU A 116 5.35 1.90 -4.96
CA LEU A 116 4.84 2.54 -3.75
C LEU A 116 5.14 1.63 -2.55
N PHE A 117 5.97 2.09 -1.64
CA PHE A 117 6.03 1.55 -0.28
C PHE A 117 4.96 2.22 0.57
N PHE A 118 4.12 1.44 1.21
CA PHE A 118 3.09 1.93 2.11
C PHE A 118 3.19 1.25 3.47
N SER A 119 3.30 2.05 4.54
CA SER A 119 3.25 1.59 5.93
C SER A 119 1.94 2.04 6.57
N PHE A 120 1.07 1.07 6.89
CA PHE A 120 -0.21 1.36 7.51
C PHE A 120 -0.06 1.95 8.92
N LEU A 121 0.88 1.45 9.71
CA LEU A 121 1.09 1.91 11.09
C LEU A 121 1.54 3.36 11.19
N SER A 122 2.35 3.84 10.24
CA SER A 122 2.84 5.21 10.18
C SER A 122 2.00 6.11 9.26
N ASN A 123 1.06 5.54 8.51
CA ASN A 123 0.30 6.20 7.44
C ASN A 123 1.21 6.86 6.38
N LEU A 124 2.39 6.30 6.15
CA LEU A 124 3.39 6.83 5.24
C LEU A 124 3.37 6.07 3.92
N GLY A 125 3.18 6.80 2.83
CA GLY A 125 3.37 6.33 1.46
C GLY A 125 4.61 6.95 0.84
N THR A 126 5.45 6.13 0.21
CA THR A 126 6.64 6.59 -0.52
C THR A 126 6.57 6.06 -1.95
N PHE A 127 6.32 6.96 -2.88
CA PHE A 127 6.39 6.68 -4.32
C PHE A 127 7.80 6.88 -4.84
N THR A 128 8.21 6.00 -5.74
CA THR A 128 9.51 6.13 -6.44
C THR A 128 9.37 5.71 -7.90
N THR A 129 10.27 6.25 -8.73
CA THR A 129 10.42 5.95 -10.16
C THR A 129 9.25 6.43 -11.02
N ASN A 130 9.53 7.42 -11.84
CA ASN A 130 8.57 8.01 -12.80
C ASN A 130 7.28 8.50 -12.12
N VAL A 131 7.43 9.24 -11.01
CA VAL A 131 6.27 9.67 -10.23
C VAL A 131 5.60 10.86 -10.90
N VAL A 132 4.30 10.71 -11.17
CA VAL A 132 3.45 11.79 -11.68
C VAL A 132 2.28 11.99 -10.72
N TYR A 133 2.16 13.21 -10.20
CA TYR A 133 0.98 13.63 -9.47
C TYR A 133 0.12 14.50 -10.38
N ALA A 134 -1.16 14.21 -10.45
CA ALA A 134 -2.18 14.99 -11.13
C ALA A 134 -3.24 15.45 -10.12
N GLY A 135 -3.33 16.75 -9.92
CA GLY A 135 -4.41 17.42 -9.16
C GLY A 135 -5.36 18.14 -10.10
N GLU A 136 -6.36 18.83 -9.54
CA GLU A 136 -7.38 19.52 -10.34
C GLU A 136 -6.81 20.57 -11.32
N LYS A 137 -5.76 21.27 -10.93
CA LYS A 137 -5.14 22.36 -11.71
C LYS A 137 -3.63 22.25 -11.85
N THR A 138 -3.03 21.13 -11.46
CA THR A 138 -1.59 21.01 -11.39
C THR A 138 -1.14 19.60 -11.68
N ASN A 139 -0.19 19.45 -12.59
CA ASN A 139 0.59 18.24 -12.78
C ASN A 139 2.00 18.44 -12.22
N LEU A 140 2.54 17.44 -11.57
CA LEU A 140 3.87 17.47 -10.99
C LEU A 140 4.60 16.17 -11.33
N PHE A 141 5.87 16.31 -11.76
CA PHE A 141 6.76 15.22 -12.09
C PHE A 141 7.92 15.19 -11.10
N ALA A 142 8.19 14.02 -10.52
CA ALA A 142 9.23 13.83 -9.53
C ALA A 142 9.86 12.44 -9.62
N ASP A 143 11.03 12.26 -9.05
CA ASP A 143 11.65 10.94 -8.91
C ASP A 143 11.13 10.21 -7.68
N LYS A 144 10.74 10.98 -6.63
CA LYS A 144 10.20 10.44 -5.39
C LYS A 144 9.19 11.41 -4.76
N ILE A 145 8.10 10.85 -4.24
CA ILE A 145 7.13 11.58 -3.41
C ILE A 145 6.90 10.79 -2.12
N GLU A 146 7.07 11.45 -0.98
CA GLU A 146 6.65 10.94 0.33
C GLU A 146 5.40 11.67 0.78
N MET A 147 4.38 10.93 1.22
CA MET A 147 3.12 11.49 1.70
C MET A 147 2.70 10.81 2.99
N ASN A 148 2.37 11.62 4.00
CA ASN A 148 1.69 11.13 5.18
C ASN A 148 0.17 11.28 4.99
N LEU A 149 -0.55 10.16 4.92
CA LEU A 149 -2.00 10.16 4.64
C LEU A 149 -2.82 10.74 5.82
N ALA A 150 -2.30 10.70 7.04
CA ALA A 150 -2.99 11.23 8.21
C ALA A 150 -2.87 12.75 8.32
N THR A 151 -1.67 13.32 8.12
CA THR A 151 -1.39 14.76 8.20
C THR A 151 -1.55 15.47 6.87
N LYS A 152 -1.46 14.73 5.74
CA LYS A 152 -1.39 15.22 4.35
C LYS A 152 -0.06 15.94 4.01
N ASP A 153 0.93 15.86 4.89
CA ASP A 153 2.26 16.38 4.60
C ASP A 153 2.88 15.62 3.43
N THR A 154 3.41 16.36 2.47
CA THR A 154 4.01 15.81 1.25
C THR A 154 5.39 16.40 1.04
N LYS A 155 6.37 15.52 0.77
CA LYS A 155 7.73 15.87 0.38
C LYS A 155 8.03 15.35 -1.00
N ILE A 156 8.65 16.16 -1.84
CA ILE A 156 8.93 15.86 -3.24
C ILE A 156 10.43 15.97 -3.47
N PHE A 157 10.99 14.98 -4.16
CA PHE A 157 12.43 14.87 -4.37
C PHE A 157 12.75 14.61 -5.84
N MET A 158 13.89 15.18 -6.27
CA MET A 158 14.59 14.79 -7.49
C MET A 158 15.90 14.13 -7.10
N ASN A 159 16.26 13.02 -7.72
CA ASN A 159 17.48 12.26 -7.43
C ASN A 159 18.74 13.01 -7.91
N ASP A 160 18.60 13.79 -8.99
CA ASP A 160 19.68 14.58 -9.54
C ASP A 160 19.58 16.02 -9.01
N THR A 161 20.63 16.51 -8.34
CA THR A 161 20.70 17.89 -7.81
C THR A 161 20.61 18.97 -8.88
N GLY A 162 20.86 18.65 -10.15
CA GLY A 162 20.69 19.53 -11.31
C GLY A 162 19.28 19.56 -11.88
N LYS A 163 18.43 18.59 -11.57
CA LYS A 163 17.03 18.53 -12.02
C LYS A 163 16.11 19.24 -11.04
N LYS A 164 15.16 19.97 -11.59
CA LYS A 164 14.10 20.63 -10.81
C LYS A 164 12.80 19.85 -10.94
N VAL A 165 12.00 19.88 -9.88
CA VAL A 165 10.60 19.40 -9.94
C VAL A 165 9.87 20.22 -11.01
N LEU A 166 9.26 19.52 -11.98
CA LEU A 166 8.46 20.17 -13.02
C LEU A 166 7.02 20.29 -12.53
N ILE A 167 6.49 21.49 -12.52
CA ILE A 167 5.09 21.76 -12.15
C ILE A 167 4.43 22.43 -13.36
N GLU A 168 3.39 21.80 -13.89
CA GLU A 168 2.59 22.31 -15.00
C GLU A 168 1.18 22.64 -14.52
N GLY A 169 0.73 23.86 -14.78
CA GLY A 169 -0.66 24.26 -14.55
C GLY A 169 -1.55 23.78 -15.69
N THR A 170 -2.67 23.14 -15.38
CA THR A 170 -3.74 22.83 -16.36
C THR A 170 -4.66 24.03 -16.50
N LYS A 171 -4.95 24.43 -17.75
CA LYS A 171 -5.90 25.52 -18.07
C LYS A 171 -7.33 25.06 -17.89
#